data_2f815ca704a5e559db9e6b3a121ede9a
#
_entry.id   2f815ca704a5e559db9e6b3a121ede9a
#
_cell.length_a   1.000
_cell.length_b   1.000
_cell.length_c   1.000
_cell.angle_alpha   90.00
_cell.angle_beta   90.00
_cell.angle_gamma   90.00
#
_symmetry.space_group_name_H-M   'P 1'
#
loop_
_entity.id
_entity.type
_entity.pdbx_description
1 polymer ?
#
loop_
_entity_poly.entity_id
_entity_poly.type
_entity_poly.pdbx_seq_one_letter_code
_entity_poly.pdbx_strand_id
1 'polypeptide(L)'
;MNNFIVFEGICCSGKTTTTKLLSERIKELGYETVYNHGAMTYTDLGKKFKKNLGKKDMPITVSYFFTDLIINTKNIIKPYLTKKNTIVLQDRYFDAITTYIKAYGDYIKTDYNIYDIPKAFVENDILIEPSLSVFCIPPFEIIKERMAKSKESPVHDFYR
;
A
#
# COMPACT_ATOMS: atom_id res chain seq x y z
N MET A 1 7.19 18.42 9.98
CA MET A 1 6.18 17.39 9.75
C MET A 1 5.98 17.31 8.25
N ASN A 2 6.09 16.13 7.65
CA ASN A 2 5.86 15.99 6.21
C ASN A 2 4.34 15.87 5.94
N ASN A 3 3.92 16.12 4.69
CA ASN A 3 2.52 16.07 4.28
C ASN A 3 2.21 14.73 3.60
N PHE A 4 2.62 13.61 4.22
CA PHE A 4 2.47 12.26 3.70
C PHE A 4 1.51 11.46 4.57
N ILE A 5 0.37 11.09 4.00
CA ILE A 5 -0.70 10.33 4.67
C ILE A 5 -0.89 9.00 3.96
N VAL A 6 -0.88 7.93 4.71
CA VAL A 6 -1.03 6.56 4.20
C VAL A 6 -2.36 5.97 4.68
N PHE A 7 -3.04 5.25 3.79
CA PHE A 7 -4.25 4.48 4.08
C PHE A 7 -3.95 2.99 4.00
N GLU A 8 -4.13 2.32 5.11
CA GLU A 8 -3.87 0.88 5.26
C GLU A 8 -5.16 0.11 5.55
N GLY A 9 -5.13 -1.19 5.31
CA GLY A 9 -6.25 -2.09 5.55
C GLY A 9 -6.39 -3.15 4.46
N ILE A 10 -7.21 -4.15 4.71
CA ILE A 10 -7.41 -5.28 3.78
C ILE A 10 -8.19 -4.86 2.51
N CYS A 11 -8.30 -5.76 1.54
CA CYS A 11 -9.15 -5.53 0.37
C CYS A 11 -10.59 -5.24 0.79
N CYS A 12 -11.29 -4.40 0.01
CA CYS A 12 -12.67 -4.01 0.27
C CYS A 12 -12.94 -3.24 1.59
N SER A 13 -11.90 -2.82 2.33
CA SER A 13 -12.05 -2.04 3.57
C SER A 13 -12.50 -0.59 3.34
N GLY A 14 -12.51 -0.09 2.11
CA GLY A 14 -12.95 1.26 1.77
C GLY A 14 -11.82 2.29 1.62
N LYS A 15 -10.55 1.90 1.71
CA LYS A 15 -9.38 2.80 1.57
C LYS A 15 -9.51 3.76 0.40
N THR A 16 -9.64 3.23 -0.80
CA THR A 16 -9.70 4.02 -2.04
C THR A 16 -10.84 5.05 -2.01
N THR A 17 -12.00 4.67 -1.48
CA THR A 17 -13.15 5.59 -1.36
C THR A 17 -12.84 6.69 -0.35
N THR A 18 -12.35 6.32 0.83
CA THR A 18 -11.99 7.28 1.89
C THR A 18 -10.89 8.24 1.43
N THR A 19 -9.86 7.73 0.75
CA THR A 19 -8.77 8.56 0.23
C THR A 19 -9.25 9.56 -0.80
N LYS A 20 -10.17 9.17 -1.69
CA LYS A 20 -10.75 10.07 -2.69
C LYS A 20 -11.58 11.17 -2.05
N LEU A 21 -12.48 10.82 -1.13
CA LEU A 21 -13.29 11.79 -0.40
C LEU A 21 -12.42 12.78 0.39
N LEU A 22 -11.38 12.29 1.05
CA LEU A 22 -10.44 13.16 1.75
C LEU A 22 -9.69 14.08 0.78
N SER A 23 -9.27 13.56 -0.38
CA SER A 23 -8.61 14.36 -1.41
C SER A 23 -9.48 15.53 -1.88
N GLU A 24 -10.76 15.27 -2.11
CA GLU A 24 -11.73 16.32 -2.48
C GLU A 24 -11.85 17.38 -1.38
N ARG A 25 -12.00 16.95 -0.13
CA ARG A 25 -12.10 17.87 1.00
C ARG A 25 -10.85 18.70 1.25
N ILE A 26 -9.68 18.11 1.06
CA ILE A 26 -8.39 18.82 1.17
C ILE A 26 -8.27 19.91 0.08
N LYS A 27 -8.73 19.62 -1.15
CA LYS A 27 -8.73 20.60 -2.24
C LYS A 27 -9.67 21.77 -1.98
N GLU A 28 -10.84 21.52 -1.37
CA GLU A 28 -11.76 22.59 -0.95
C GLU A 28 -11.12 23.54 0.07
N LEU A 29 -10.15 23.05 0.85
CA LEU A 29 -9.37 23.85 1.81
C LEU A 29 -8.19 24.61 1.16
N GLY A 30 -8.03 24.52 -0.16
CA GLY A 30 -6.99 25.24 -0.91
C GLY A 30 -5.65 24.53 -0.99
N TYR A 31 -5.60 23.21 -0.66
CA TYR A 31 -4.38 22.42 -0.82
C TYR A 31 -4.42 21.58 -2.10
N GLU A 32 -3.26 21.32 -2.66
CA GLU A 32 -3.08 20.33 -3.72
C GLU A 32 -3.00 18.92 -3.11
N THR A 33 -3.54 17.94 -3.83
CA THR A 33 -3.39 16.53 -3.42
C THR A 33 -2.82 15.69 -4.53
N VAL A 34 -1.94 14.76 -4.17
CA VAL A 34 -1.45 13.71 -5.05
C VAL A 34 -1.96 12.39 -4.50
N TYR A 35 -2.89 11.77 -5.21
CA TYR A 35 -3.34 10.42 -4.90
C TYR A 35 -2.46 9.40 -5.59
N ASN A 36 -1.94 8.47 -4.84
CA ASN A 36 -1.10 7.40 -5.33
C ASN A 36 -1.57 6.05 -4.79
N HIS A 37 -1.69 5.07 -5.67
CA HIS A 37 -2.08 3.72 -5.29
C HIS A 37 -0.83 2.84 -5.26
N GLY A 38 -0.53 2.30 -4.06
CA GLY A 38 0.69 1.56 -3.81
C GLY A 38 0.67 0.11 -4.24
N ALA A 39 1.72 -0.59 -3.87
CA ALA A 39 1.98 -2.01 -4.01
C ALA A 39 1.84 -2.60 -5.42
N MET A 40 2.96 -2.72 -6.13
CA MET A 40 3.08 -3.35 -7.47
C MET A 40 2.19 -2.72 -8.55
N THR A 41 1.94 -1.44 -8.48
CA THR A 41 1.09 -0.77 -9.46
C THR A 41 1.82 0.32 -10.22
N TYR A 42 3.00 0.70 -9.76
CA TYR A 42 3.75 1.81 -10.32
C TYR A 42 4.56 1.42 -11.55
N THR A 43 5.30 0.33 -11.50
CA THR A 43 6.10 -0.15 -12.64
C THR A 43 5.33 -1.19 -13.47
N ASP A 44 5.64 -1.29 -14.77
CA ASP A 44 5.07 -2.33 -15.63
C ASP A 44 5.51 -3.73 -15.19
N LEU A 45 6.73 -3.83 -14.65
CA LEU A 45 7.22 -5.06 -14.07
C LEU A 45 6.40 -5.45 -12.84
N GLY A 46 6.15 -4.51 -11.92
CA GLY A 46 5.29 -4.71 -10.75
C GLY A 46 3.88 -5.14 -11.13
N LYS A 47 3.28 -4.49 -12.14
CA LYS A 47 1.95 -4.88 -12.67
C LYS A 47 1.93 -6.30 -13.23
N LYS A 48 2.95 -6.70 -14.00
CA LYS A 48 3.08 -8.07 -14.51
C LYS A 48 3.27 -9.07 -13.38
N PHE A 49 4.04 -8.71 -12.36
CA PHE A 49 4.30 -9.57 -11.23
C PHE A 49 3.05 -9.76 -10.37
N LYS A 50 2.28 -8.68 -10.13
CA LYS A 50 1.01 -8.72 -9.40
C LYS A 50 0.00 -9.70 -9.98
N LYS A 51 -0.06 -9.85 -11.31
CA LYS A 51 -0.93 -10.83 -11.98
C LYS A 51 -0.57 -12.29 -11.69
N ASN A 52 0.64 -12.54 -11.19
CA ASN A 52 1.16 -13.88 -10.90
C ASN A 52 1.41 -14.11 -9.40
N LEU A 53 0.85 -13.25 -8.53
CA LEU A 53 0.91 -13.44 -7.08
C LEU A 53 0.36 -14.81 -6.69
N GLY A 54 1.02 -15.47 -5.73
CA GLY A 54 0.66 -16.83 -5.30
C GLY A 54 1.25 -17.97 -6.14
N LYS A 55 1.87 -17.67 -7.28
CA LYS A 55 2.55 -18.66 -8.14
C LYS A 55 4.08 -18.53 -8.11
N LYS A 56 4.61 -17.60 -7.32
CA LYS A 56 6.02 -17.25 -7.31
C LYS A 56 6.64 -17.49 -5.94
N ASP A 57 7.94 -17.70 -5.97
CA ASP A 57 8.77 -17.76 -4.79
C ASP A 57 8.63 -16.50 -3.93
N MET A 58 8.51 -16.68 -2.60
CA MET A 58 8.24 -15.57 -1.69
C MET A 58 9.39 -14.55 -1.64
N PRO A 59 10.67 -14.92 -1.52
CA PRO A 59 11.77 -13.96 -1.56
C PRO A 59 11.75 -13.09 -2.82
N ILE A 60 11.44 -13.68 -3.96
CA ILE A 60 11.31 -12.94 -5.22
C ILE A 60 10.12 -11.97 -5.15
N THR A 61 8.98 -12.43 -4.64
CA THR A 61 7.77 -11.59 -4.48
C THR A 61 8.04 -10.39 -3.57
N VAL A 62 8.68 -10.60 -2.42
CA VAL A 62 9.09 -9.55 -1.47
C VAL A 62 9.99 -8.52 -2.15
N SER A 63 11.01 -8.98 -2.86
CA SER A 63 11.96 -8.11 -3.56
C SER A 63 11.27 -7.20 -4.56
N TYR A 64 10.30 -7.71 -5.31
CA TYR A 64 9.52 -6.90 -6.25
C TYR A 64 8.61 -5.88 -5.56
N PHE A 65 7.98 -6.24 -4.45
CA PHE A 65 7.16 -5.31 -3.69
C PHE A 65 7.99 -4.12 -3.21
N PHE A 66 9.14 -4.39 -2.59
CA PHE A 66 10.00 -3.31 -2.10
C PHE A 66 10.63 -2.52 -3.24
N THR A 67 11.04 -3.16 -4.33
CA THR A 67 11.58 -2.47 -5.50
C THR A 67 10.56 -1.48 -6.09
N ASP A 68 9.31 -1.91 -6.31
CA ASP A 68 8.24 -1.03 -6.83
C ASP A 68 7.96 0.12 -5.86
N LEU A 69 7.97 -0.15 -4.54
CA LEU A 69 7.76 0.84 -3.52
C LEU A 69 8.89 1.88 -3.45
N ILE A 70 10.13 1.46 -3.56
CA ILE A 70 11.32 2.34 -3.59
C ILE A 70 11.25 3.26 -4.82
N ILE A 71 10.98 2.69 -6.00
CA ILE A 71 10.85 3.46 -7.24
C ILE A 71 9.72 4.48 -7.13
N ASN A 72 8.58 4.07 -6.59
CA ASN A 72 7.44 4.95 -6.33
C ASN A 72 7.81 6.07 -5.36
N THR A 73 8.45 5.74 -4.24
CA THR A 73 8.90 6.73 -3.25
C THR A 73 9.83 7.75 -3.88
N LYS A 74 10.80 7.31 -4.66
CA LYS A 74 11.78 8.16 -5.33
C LYS A 74 11.13 9.08 -6.37
N ASN A 75 10.22 8.56 -7.19
CA ASN A 75 9.72 9.25 -8.38
C ASN A 75 8.41 10.02 -8.14
N ILE A 76 7.64 9.65 -7.13
CA ILE A 76 6.35 10.27 -6.82
C ILE A 76 6.37 10.90 -5.42
N ILE A 77 6.55 10.10 -4.37
CA ILE A 77 6.34 10.59 -3.01
C ILE A 77 7.31 11.73 -2.68
N LYS A 78 8.62 11.47 -2.74
CA LYS A 78 9.64 12.50 -2.41
C LYS A 78 9.50 13.79 -3.22
N PRO A 79 9.36 13.78 -4.57
CA PRO A 79 9.23 15.01 -5.34
C PRO A 79 7.98 15.83 -4.99
N TYR A 80 6.87 15.19 -4.66
CA TYR A 80 5.67 15.92 -4.29
C TYR A 80 5.68 16.45 -2.86
N LEU A 81 6.39 15.80 -1.95
CA LEU A 81 6.57 16.30 -0.58
C LEU A 81 7.40 17.58 -0.49
N THR A 82 8.19 17.91 -1.52
CA THR A 82 8.93 19.18 -1.58
C THR A 82 8.07 20.35 -2.05
N LYS A 83 6.90 20.09 -2.62
CA LYS A 83 5.99 21.14 -3.13
C LYS A 83 5.20 21.77 -2.00
N LYS A 84 5.12 23.10 -1.99
CA LYS A 84 4.29 23.83 -1.02
C LYS A 84 2.82 23.49 -1.20
N ASN A 85 2.09 23.45 -0.09
CA ASN A 85 0.65 23.20 -0.06
C ASN A 85 0.20 21.89 -0.74
N THR A 86 1.10 20.91 -0.86
CA THR A 86 0.80 19.62 -1.46
C THR A 86 0.76 18.55 -0.39
N ILE A 87 -0.27 17.71 -0.40
CA ILE A 87 -0.45 16.55 0.48
C ILE A 87 -0.42 15.29 -0.38
N VAL A 88 0.44 14.34 -0.04
CA VAL A 88 0.52 13.04 -0.70
C VAL A 88 -0.36 12.05 0.05
N LEU A 89 -1.33 11.48 -0.65
CA LEU A 89 -2.26 10.46 -0.15
C LEU A 89 -1.93 9.12 -0.80
N GLN A 90 -1.45 8.19 -0.01
CA GLN A 90 -1.01 6.87 -0.47
C GLN A 90 -2.01 5.80 -0.04
N ASP A 91 -2.56 5.04 -1.00
CA ASP A 91 -3.36 3.85 -0.72
C ASP A 91 -2.43 2.64 -0.72
N ARG A 92 -2.13 2.10 0.46
CA ARG A 92 -1.16 1.06 0.81
C ARG A 92 0.31 1.52 0.71
N TYR A 93 1.07 1.17 1.73
CA TYR A 93 2.49 1.42 1.80
C TYR A 93 3.22 0.17 2.35
N PHE A 94 4.31 0.34 3.10
CA PHE A 94 5.10 -0.82 3.55
C PHE A 94 4.38 -1.70 4.58
N ASP A 95 3.45 -1.16 5.40
CA ASP A 95 2.68 -1.97 6.36
C ASP A 95 1.79 -3.00 5.67
N ALA A 96 1.14 -2.61 4.56
CA ALA A 96 0.37 -3.55 3.75
C ALA A 96 1.26 -4.66 3.18
N ILE A 97 2.49 -4.34 2.76
CA ILE A 97 3.43 -5.30 2.21
C ILE A 97 3.86 -6.29 3.28
N THR A 98 4.32 -5.81 4.44
CA THR A 98 4.80 -6.66 5.53
C THR A 98 3.70 -7.56 6.08
N THR A 99 2.50 -7.01 6.28
CA THR A 99 1.33 -7.79 6.73
C THR A 99 0.97 -8.89 5.73
N TYR A 100 1.00 -8.57 4.44
CA TYR A 100 0.69 -9.53 3.38
C TYR A 100 1.69 -10.69 3.33
N ILE A 101 2.97 -10.37 3.46
CA ILE A 101 4.05 -11.36 3.46
C ILE A 101 3.98 -12.24 4.70
N LYS A 102 3.68 -11.65 5.87
CA LYS A 102 3.48 -12.41 7.11
C LYS A 102 2.32 -13.39 6.97
N ALA A 103 1.16 -12.92 6.53
CA ALA A 103 -0.01 -13.77 6.34
C ALA A 103 0.24 -14.93 5.36
N TYR A 104 1.00 -14.68 4.29
CA TYR A 104 1.38 -15.72 3.35
C TYR A 104 2.41 -16.69 3.96
N GLY A 105 3.39 -16.18 4.71
CA GLY A 105 4.35 -17.01 5.44
C GLY A 105 3.65 -17.97 6.40
N ASP A 106 2.70 -17.48 7.17
CA ASP A 106 1.89 -18.30 8.08
C ASP A 106 1.10 -19.39 7.32
N TYR A 107 0.54 -19.05 6.17
CA TYR A 107 -0.18 -19.99 5.30
C TYR A 107 0.72 -21.14 4.80
N ILE A 108 1.95 -20.84 4.36
CA ILE A 108 2.91 -21.84 3.88
C ILE A 108 3.78 -22.42 4.98
N LYS A 109 3.51 -22.09 6.25
CA LYS A 109 4.26 -22.53 7.44
C LYS A 109 5.75 -22.16 7.39
N THR A 110 6.07 -20.99 6.87
CA THR A 110 7.43 -20.45 6.79
C THR A 110 7.48 -19.12 7.52
N ASP A 111 8.43 -18.97 8.44
CA ASP A 111 8.67 -17.70 9.13
C ASP A 111 9.65 -16.85 8.32
N TYR A 112 9.13 -15.77 7.74
CA TYR A 112 9.94 -14.75 7.09
C TYR A 112 10.04 -13.53 8.00
N ASN A 113 11.20 -13.31 8.60
CA ASN A 113 11.46 -12.08 9.33
C ASN A 113 11.80 -10.96 8.34
N ILE A 114 10.79 -10.17 7.99
CA ILE A 114 10.92 -9.05 7.06
C ILE A 114 10.55 -7.70 7.69
N TYR A 115 10.22 -7.70 8.98
CA TYR A 115 9.74 -6.49 9.67
C TYR A 115 10.82 -5.41 9.77
N ASP A 116 12.09 -5.80 9.79
CA ASP A 116 13.22 -4.88 9.88
C ASP A 116 13.55 -4.21 8.55
N ILE A 117 13.08 -4.76 7.42
CA ILE A 117 13.38 -4.22 6.09
C ILE A 117 12.82 -2.79 5.91
N PRO A 118 11.52 -2.50 6.17
CA PRO A 118 11.00 -1.15 6.05
C PRO A 118 11.69 -0.18 6.99
N LYS A 119 11.98 -0.60 8.22
CA LYS A 119 12.69 0.20 9.21
C LYS A 119 14.07 0.61 8.70
N ALA A 120 14.86 -0.33 8.23
CA ALA A 120 16.18 -0.05 7.65
C ALA A 120 16.08 0.90 6.45
N PHE A 121 15.04 0.79 5.62
CA PHE A 121 14.83 1.67 4.48
C PHE A 121 14.41 3.09 4.89
N VAL A 122 13.64 3.24 5.96
CA VAL A 122 13.28 4.54 6.52
C VAL A 122 14.50 5.20 7.16
N GLU A 123 15.26 4.48 7.99
CA GLU A 123 16.47 4.97 8.65
C GLU A 123 17.55 5.44 7.66
N ASN A 124 17.58 4.87 6.46
CA ASN A 124 18.50 5.24 5.39
C ASN A 124 17.87 6.19 4.33
N ASP A 125 16.75 6.81 4.62
CA ASP A 125 16.03 7.72 3.72
C ASP A 125 15.71 7.11 2.33
N ILE A 126 15.58 5.80 2.26
CA ILE A 126 15.12 5.10 1.03
C ILE A 126 13.59 5.20 0.92
N LEU A 127 12.90 4.92 2.02
CA LEU A 127 11.46 5.16 2.19
C LEU A 127 11.24 6.36 3.11
N ILE A 128 10.02 6.91 3.10
CA ILE A 128 9.61 8.04 3.94
C ILE A 128 8.68 7.52 5.03
N GLU A 129 8.92 7.90 6.27
CA GLU A 129 7.98 7.69 7.36
C GLU A 129 6.73 8.55 7.12
N PRO A 130 5.50 7.98 7.07
CA PRO A 130 4.30 8.77 6.93
C PRO A 130 4.06 9.63 8.18
N SER A 131 3.56 10.86 7.99
CA SER A 131 3.15 11.70 9.11
C SER A 131 1.84 11.21 9.76
N LEU A 132 1.06 10.44 9.03
CA LEU A 132 -0.18 9.83 9.51
C LEU A 132 -0.45 8.53 8.76
N SER A 133 -0.72 7.45 9.48
CA SER A 133 -1.25 6.20 8.95
C SER A 133 -2.71 6.03 9.40
N VAL A 134 -3.60 5.85 8.44
CA VAL A 134 -5.04 5.66 8.65
C VAL A 134 -5.40 4.21 8.36
N PHE A 135 -5.78 3.46 9.39
CA PHE A 135 -6.20 2.07 9.25
C PHE A 135 -7.71 1.98 9.02
N CYS A 136 -8.11 1.53 7.83
CA CYS A 136 -9.50 1.28 7.49
C CYS A 136 -9.91 -0.12 7.96
N ILE A 137 -10.63 -0.19 9.07
CA ILE A 137 -11.00 -1.45 9.74
C ILE A 137 -12.54 -1.50 9.91
N PRO A 138 -13.30 -1.70 8.83
CA PRO A 138 -14.74 -1.90 8.95
C PRO A 138 -15.06 -3.28 9.57
N PRO A 139 -16.27 -3.50 10.09
CA PRO A 139 -16.72 -4.80 10.57
C PRO A 139 -16.50 -5.89 9.53
N PHE A 140 -16.10 -7.08 9.98
CA PHE A 140 -15.72 -8.18 9.09
C PHE A 140 -16.85 -8.61 8.15
N GLU A 141 -18.09 -8.58 8.61
CA GLU A 141 -19.27 -8.90 7.80
C GLU A 141 -19.45 -7.94 6.61
N ILE A 142 -19.15 -6.65 6.82
CA ILE A 142 -19.15 -5.66 5.73
C ILE A 142 -18.07 -5.95 4.70
N ILE A 143 -16.92 -6.41 5.15
CA ILE A 143 -15.83 -6.80 4.24
C ILE A 143 -16.23 -8.01 3.41
N LYS A 144 -16.79 -9.06 4.03
CA LYS A 144 -17.28 -10.25 3.34
C LYS A 144 -18.33 -9.91 2.28
N GLU A 145 -19.31 -9.08 2.64
CA GLU A 145 -20.37 -8.64 1.73
C GLU A 145 -19.77 -7.91 0.50
N ARG A 146 -18.82 -6.99 0.74
CA ARG A 146 -18.15 -6.26 -0.35
C ARG A 146 -17.28 -7.16 -1.20
N MET A 147 -16.57 -8.11 -0.61
CA MET A 147 -15.76 -9.10 -1.36
C MET A 147 -16.64 -9.99 -2.24
N ALA A 148 -17.81 -10.43 -1.75
CA ALA A 148 -18.73 -11.24 -2.52
C ALA A 148 -19.31 -10.50 -3.75
N LYS A 149 -19.45 -9.19 -3.66
CA LYS A 149 -19.91 -8.31 -4.75
C LYS A 149 -18.80 -7.87 -5.70
N SER A 150 -17.54 -7.99 -5.30
CA SER A 150 -16.39 -7.56 -6.09
C SER A 150 -16.09 -8.57 -7.20
N LYS A 151 -16.00 -8.09 -8.43
CA LYS A 151 -15.58 -8.89 -9.58
C LYS A 151 -14.05 -9.02 -9.68
N GLU A 152 -13.31 -8.46 -8.71
CA GLU A 152 -11.87 -8.33 -8.81
C GLU A 152 -11.12 -9.44 -8.07
N SER A 153 -10.18 -9.99 -8.82
CA SER A 153 -8.85 -10.48 -8.43
C SER A 153 -8.72 -11.87 -7.79
N PRO A 154 -7.81 -12.70 -8.31
CA PRO A 154 -7.37 -13.97 -7.71
C PRO A 154 -6.76 -13.82 -6.30
N VAL A 155 -6.45 -12.60 -5.86
CA VAL A 155 -6.05 -12.31 -4.48
C VAL A 155 -7.20 -12.56 -3.49
N HIS A 156 -8.46 -12.50 -3.93
CA HIS A 156 -9.61 -12.82 -3.08
C HIS A 156 -9.71 -14.32 -2.73
N ASP A 157 -9.16 -15.19 -3.56
CA ASP A 157 -9.13 -16.63 -3.26
C ASP A 157 -8.15 -16.97 -2.13
N PHE A 158 -7.18 -16.10 -1.87
CA PHE A 158 -6.25 -16.22 -0.74
C PHE A 158 -6.92 -15.91 0.62
N TYR A 159 -8.00 -15.14 0.62
CA TYR A 159 -8.76 -14.77 1.84
C TYR A 159 -10.02 -15.64 2.04
N ARG A 160 -10.28 -16.63 1.20
CA ARG A 160 -11.34 -17.63 1.33
C ARG A 160 -10.85 -18.88 2.04
#